data_496cceb276e2890f104ffc8851a21310
#
_entry.id   496cceb276e2890f104ffc8851a21310
#
_cell.length_a   1.000
_cell.length_b   1.000
_cell.length_c   1.000
_cell.angle_alpha   90.00
_cell.angle_beta   90.00
_cell.angle_gamma   90.00
#
_symmetry.space_group_name_H-M   'P 1'
#
loop_
_entity.id
_entity.type
_entity.pdbx_description
1 polymer ?
#
loop_
_entity_poly.entity_id
_entity_poly.type
_entity_poly.pdbx_seq_one_letter_code
_entity_poly.pdbx_strand_id
1 'polypeptide(L)'
;GVARHSTTETYAALRLEIDNWRWAGVPFFIRTGKQLPVKETELRLVFKRPPRVHFAGIDVRRPDPNQLVFKVDPSTGIRLILDAQRGDRPNEIHLDVDFAKEGGEGATPYEVLFHAALVGDSTEFTRQDNVEESWRIIQPLLDSPPPVHPYAKGSWGPPEGDQLLAGFGGWRGPWVPEQG
;
A
#
# COMPACT_ATOMS: atom_id res chain seq x y z
N GLY A 1 11.17 3.12 27.59
CA GLY A 1 10.45 4.37 27.46
C GLY A 1 11.17 5.29 26.48
N VAL A 2 10.42 6.09 25.78
CA VAL A 2 10.94 7.09 24.83
C VAL A 2 11.18 8.40 25.58
N ALA A 3 12.27 9.11 25.28
CA ALA A 3 12.56 10.41 25.88
C ALA A 3 11.43 11.42 25.55
N ARG A 4 11.11 12.33 26.52
CA ARG A 4 9.99 13.28 26.39
C ARG A 4 10.08 14.19 25.15
N HIS A 5 11.29 14.40 24.61
CA HIS A 5 11.53 15.26 23.45
C HIS A 5 12.22 14.47 22.33
N SER A 6 11.92 13.18 22.21
CA SER A 6 12.43 12.37 21.11
C SER A 6 11.89 12.86 19.78
N THR A 7 12.78 13.02 18.82
CA THR A 7 12.47 13.32 17.42
C THR A 7 12.62 12.08 16.53
N THR A 8 12.74 10.89 17.13
CA THR A 8 12.79 9.63 16.39
C THR A 8 11.48 9.38 15.70
N GLU A 9 11.52 9.23 14.40
CA GLU A 9 10.36 9.01 13.55
C GLU A 9 9.76 7.63 13.85
N THR A 10 8.45 7.60 14.03
CA THR A 10 7.66 6.37 14.21
C THR A 10 6.58 6.22 13.15
N TYR A 11 6.52 7.18 12.22
CA TYR A 11 5.62 7.21 11.08
C TYR A 11 6.34 7.81 9.89
N ALA A 12 6.09 7.27 8.72
CA ALA A 12 6.53 7.85 7.46
C ALA A 12 5.41 7.78 6.43
N ALA A 13 5.22 8.87 5.71
CA ALA A 13 4.42 8.93 4.50
C ALA A 13 5.29 9.53 3.39
N LEU A 14 5.41 8.81 2.28
CA LEU A 14 6.30 9.16 1.18
C LEU A 14 5.53 9.17 -0.13
N ARG A 15 5.89 10.09 -1.01
CA ARG A 15 5.55 10.05 -2.43
C ARG A 15 6.84 9.81 -3.20
N LEU A 16 6.86 8.77 -4.01
CA LEU A 16 7.97 8.39 -4.88
C LEU A 16 7.52 8.42 -6.34
N GLU A 17 8.47 8.65 -7.22
CA GLU A 17 8.29 8.56 -8.67
C GLU A 17 9.42 7.71 -9.25
N ILE A 18 9.10 6.90 -10.25
CA ILE A 18 10.07 6.03 -10.92
C ILE A 18 10.15 6.48 -12.37
N ASP A 19 11.26 7.11 -12.73
CA ASP A 19 11.48 7.65 -14.06
C ASP A 19 12.03 6.57 -15.00
N ASN A 20 11.13 5.70 -15.47
CA ASN A 20 11.42 4.74 -16.52
C ASN A 20 10.21 4.60 -17.46
N TRP A 21 10.41 3.91 -18.60
CA TRP A 21 9.36 3.78 -19.61
C TRP A 21 8.06 3.12 -19.12
N ARG A 22 8.13 2.31 -18.06
CA ARG A 22 6.96 1.60 -17.48
C ARG A 22 6.19 2.47 -16.50
N TRP A 23 6.89 3.22 -15.66
CA TRP A 23 6.31 3.86 -14.49
C TRP A 23 6.33 5.39 -14.54
N ALA A 24 6.90 5.99 -15.58
CA ALA A 24 6.91 7.45 -15.72
C ALA A 24 5.48 8.03 -15.61
N GLY A 25 5.32 9.00 -14.72
CA GLY A 25 4.03 9.64 -14.44
C GLY A 25 3.07 8.84 -13.55
N VAL A 26 3.50 7.70 -12.98
CA VAL A 26 2.75 6.95 -11.98
C VAL A 26 3.30 7.30 -10.61
N PRO A 27 2.54 7.96 -9.73
CA PRO A 27 2.97 8.24 -8.37
C PRO A 27 2.84 6.98 -7.50
N PHE A 28 3.84 6.77 -6.64
CA PHE A 28 3.85 5.74 -5.61
C PHE A 28 3.72 6.40 -4.25
N PHE A 29 2.74 5.97 -3.48
CA PHE A 29 2.52 6.47 -2.12
C PHE A 29 2.77 5.33 -1.13
N ILE A 30 3.63 5.59 -0.15
CA ILE A 30 3.96 4.64 0.91
C ILE A 30 3.55 5.26 2.23
N ARG A 31 2.87 4.50 3.06
CA ARG A 31 2.56 4.86 4.44
C ARG A 31 2.92 3.69 5.35
N THR A 32 3.69 3.98 6.36
CA THR A 32 4.04 3.01 7.41
C THR A 32 4.14 3.73 8.76
N GLY A 33 3.88 3.01 9.85
CA GLY A 33 3.97 3.62 11.17
C GLY A 33 3.75 2.64 12.30
N LYS A 34 4.14 3.07 13.50
CA LYS A 34 3.89 2.34 14.73
C LYS A 34 2.51 2.70 15.27
N GLN A 35 1.85 1.76 15.93
CA GLN A 35 0.57 1.96 16.61
C GLN A 35 -0.53 2.53 15.69
N LEU A 36 -0.51 2.20 14.41
CA LEU A 36 -1.62 2.43 13.49
C LEU A 36 -2.85 1.60 13.92
N PRO A 37 -4.06 1.90 13.41
CA PRO A 37 -5.29 1.22 13.84
C PRO A 37 -5.27 -0.29 13.64
N VAL A 38 -4.58 -0.77 12.61
CA VAL A 38 -4.45 -2.19 12.28
C VAL A 38 -3.02 -2.51 11.86
N LYS A 39 -2.63 -3.78 12.04
CA LYS A 39 -1.37 -4.32 11.53
C LYS A 39 -1.66 -5.07 10.23
N GLU A 40 -1.55 -4.38 9.12
CA GLU A 40 -1.75 -4.91 7.79
C GLU A 40 -0.69 -4.35 6.85
N THR A 41 -0.19 -5.19 5.95
CA THR A 41 0.65 -4.77 4.84
C THR A 41 -0.03 -5.13 3.55
N GLU A 42 -0.32 -4.13 2.73
CA GLU A 42 -0.91 -4.32 1.40
C GLU A 42 -0.26 -3.42 0.35
N LEU A 43 -0.28 -3.89 -0.89
CA LEU A 43 0.00 -3.10 -2.07
C LEU A 43 -1.32 -2.89 -2.82
N ARG A 44 -1.64 -1.63 -3.14
CA ARG A 44 -2.88 -1.28 -3.85
C ARG A 44 -2.57 -0.57 -5.16
N LEU A 45 -3.00 -1.15 -6.26
CA LEU A 45 -3.00 -0.51 -7.56
C LEU A 45 -4.36 0.16 -7.80
N VAL A 46 -4.36 1.47 -7.95
CA VAL A 46 -5.57 2.23 -8.30
C VAL A 46 -5.49 2.57 -9.79
N PHE A 47 -6.39 2.01 -10.57
CA PHE A 47 -6.40 2.22 -12.01
C PHE A 47 -6.88 3.65 -12.36
N LYS A 48 -6.61 4.09 -13.57
CA LYS A 48 -7.17 5.34 -14.07
C LYS A 48 -8.69 5.25 -14.11
N ARG A 49 -9.36 6.35 -13.78
CA ARG A 49 -10.81 6.41 -13.92
C ARG A 49 -11.21 6.16 -15.38
N PRO A 50 -12.22 5.33 -15.62
CA PRO A 50 -12.73 5.15 -16.98
C PRO A 50 -13.29 6.49 -17.52
N PRO A 51 -13.30 6.67 -18.85
CA PRO A 51 -13.92 7.82 -19.45
C PRO A 51 -15.42 7.88 -19.10
N ARG A 52 -16.01 9.08 -19.13
CA ARG A 52 -17.47 9.21 -19.01
C ARG A 52 -18.11 8.55 -20.23
N VAL A 53 -18.97 7.59 -19.96
CA VAL A 53 -19.78 6.96 -21.01
C VAL A 53 -21.17 7.60 -20.95
N HIS A 54 -21.51 8.37 -21.97
CA HIS A 54 -22.88 8.87 -22.13
C HIS A 54 -23.71 7.78 -22.81
N PHE A 55 -24.57 7.14 -22.07
CA PHE A 55 -25.57 6.25 -22.63
C PHE A 55 -26.89 7.01 -22.79
N ALA A 56 -27.35 7.18 -24.02
CA ALA A 56 -28.71 7.61 -24.38
C ALA A 56 -29.26 8.83 -23.60
N GLY A 57 -28.42 9.86 -23.37
CA GLY A 57 -28.87 11.11 -22.75
C GLY A 57 -29.02 11.05 -21.22
N ILE A 58 -28.65 9.95 -20.59
CA ILE A 58 -28.62 9.83 -19.14
C ILE A 58 -27.23 10.26 -18.64
N ASP A 59 -27.20 11.24 -17.73
CA ASP A 59 -25.95 11.67 -17.08
C ASP A 59 -25.53 10.60 -16.05
N VAL A 60 -24.75 9.62 -16.51
CA VAL A 60 -24.28 8.53 -15.68
C VAL A 60 -23.14 9.06 -14.80
N ARG A 61 -23.23 8.86 -13.49
CA ARG A 61 -22.13 9.17 -12.56
C ARG A 61 -20.83 8.57 -13.12
N ARG A 62 -19.77 9.35 -13.11
CA ARG A 62 -18.43 8.86 -13.48
C ARG A 62 -18.03 7.77 -12.49
N PRO A 63 -17.75 6.53 -12.95
CA PRO A 63 -17.40 5.43 -12.05
C PRO A 63 -16.13 5.73 -11.26
N ASP A 64 -16.01 5.13 -10.08
CA ASP A 64 -14.79 5.19 -9.31
C ASP A 64 -13.72 4.28 -9.94
N PRO A 65 -12.42 4.55 -9.69
CA PRO A 65 -11.37 3.73 -10.24
C PRO A 65 -11.47 2.30 -9.74
N ASN A 66 -11.36 1.33 -10.62
CA ASN A 66 -11.14 -0.05 -10.22
C ASN A 66 -9.80 -0.17 -9.48
N GLN A 67 -9.68 -1.19 -8.62
CA GLN A 67 -8.49 -1.37 -7.81
C GLN A 67 -8.10 -2.84 -7.77
N LEU A 68 -6.80 -3.10 -7.67
CA LEU A 68 -6.25 -4.41 -7.38
C LEU A 68 -5.44 -4.32 -6.09
N VAL A 69 -5.79 -5.11 -5.10
CA VAL A 69 -5.18 -5.12 -3.77
C VAL A 69 -4.48 -6.44 -3.57
N PHE A 70 -3.19 -6.37 -3.24
CA PHE A 70 -2.39 -7.51 -2.80
C PHE A 70 -2.19 -7.41 -1.31
N LYS A 71 -2.71 -8.37 -0.58
CA LYS A 71 -2.51 -8.53 0.86
C LYS A 71 -1.25 -9.34 1.09
N VAL A 72 -0.36 -8.87 1.97
CA VAL A 72 0.98 -9.42 2.15
C VAL A 72 1.20 -9.97 3.57
N ASP A 73 0.79 -9.23 4.61
CA ASP A 73 0.95 -9.60 6.02
C ASP A 73 -0.21 -9.02 6.85
N PRO A 74 -0.81 -9.75 7.79
CA PRO A 74 -0.47 -11.08 8.32
C PRO A 74 -1.00 -12.26 7.50
N SER A 75 -1.89 -12.05 6.56
CA SER A 75 -2.39 -13.08 5.64
C SER A 75 -2.15 -12.64 4.20
N THR A 76 -2.14 -13.59 3.27
CA THR A 76 -1.88 -13.33 1.86
C THR A 76 -3.13 -13.51 1.01
N GLY A 77 -3.29 -12.64 0.00
CA GLY A 77 -4.46 -12.71 -0.87
C GLY A 77 -4.50 -11.62 -1.92
N ILE A 78 -5.46 -11.72 -2.81
CA ILE A 78 -5.71 -10.74 -3.87
C ILE A 78 -7.18 -10.36 -3.85
N ARG A 79 -7.47 -9.06 -3.92
CA ARG A 79 -8.82 -8.52 -4.10
C ARG A 79 -8.87 -7.65 -5.34
N LEU A 80 -9.79 -7.95 -6.24
CA LEU A 80 -10.16 -7.06 -7.33
C LEU A 80 -11.43 -6.30 -6.95
N ILE A 81 -11.35 -4.98 -6.94
CA ILE A 81 -12.46 -4.08 -6.65
C ILE A 81 -12.92 -3.46 -7.97
N LEU A 82 -14.16 -3.71 -8.31
CA LEU A 82 -14.79 -3.19 -9.52
C LEU A 82 -15.91 -2.23 -9.14
N ASP A 83 -15.90 -1.02 -9.68
CA ASP A 83 -17.07 -0.15 -9.63
C ASP A 83 -18.04 -0.57 -10.72
N ALA A 84 -19.19 -1.07 -10.31
CA ALA A 84 -20.28 -1.48 -11.17
C ALA A 84 -21.51 -0.63 -10.90
N GLN A 85 -22.39 -0.54 -11.86
CA GLN A 85 -23.66 0.14 -11.73
C GLN A 85 -24.78 -0.91 -11.71
N ARG A 86 -25.61 -0.87 -10.69
CA ARG A 86 -26.82 -1.68 -10.61
C ARG A 86 -28.05 -0.76 -10.52
N GLY A 87 -28.72 -0.56 -11.65
CA GLY A 87 -29.76 0.47 -11.76
C GLY A 87 -29.13 1.86 -11.58
N ASP A 88 -29.75 2.69 -10.73
CA ASP A 88 -29.28 4.07 -10.47
C ASP A 88 -28.27 4.16 -9.32
N ARG A 89 -27.88 3.03 -8.73
CA ARG A 89 -26.99 2.99 -7.59
C ARG A 89 -25.60 2.49 -7.96
N PRO A 90 -24.54 3.16 -7.49
CA PRO A 90 -23.21 2.61 -7.57
C PRO A 90 -23.16 1.31 -6.75
N ASN A 91 -22.51 0.32 -7.26
CA ASN A 91 -22.30 -0.95 -6.59
C ASN A 91 -20.84 -1.36 -6.72
N GLU A 92 -20.16 -1.46 -5.59
CA GLU A 92 -18.78 -1.96 -5.54
C GLU A 92 -18.82 -3.49 -5.45
N ILE A 93 -18.14 -4.15 -6.36
CA ILE A 93 -18.03 -5.62 -6.40
C ILE A 93 -16.62 -5.99 -5.96
N HIS A 94 -16.51 -6.89 -4.99
CA HIS A 94 -15.25 -7.46 -4.54
C HIS A 94 -15.12 -8.89 -5.03
N LEU A 95 -13.99 -9.21 -5.66
CA LEU A 95 -13.60 -10.56 -6.03
C LEU A 95 -12.34 -10.89 -5.23
N ASP A 96 -12.49 -11.79 -4.27
CA ASP A 96 -11.45 -12.11 -3.29
C ASP A 96 -10.89 -13.50 -3.54
N VAL A 97 -9.56 -13.59 -3.52
CA VAL A 97 -8.81 -14.84 -3.42
C VAL A 97 -8.00 -14.79 -2.15
N ASP A 98 -8.29 -15.67 -1.22
CA ASP A 98 -7.59 -15.83 0.06
C ASP A 98 -6.71 -17.07 -0.05
N PHE A 99 -5.40 -16.88 -0.07
CA PHE A 99 -4.46 -17.99 -0.32
C PHE A 99 -4.47 -19.03 0.80
N ALA A 100 -4.77 -18.64 2.04
CA ALA A 100 -4.93 -19.59 3.13
C ALA A 100 -6.07 -20.58 2.89
N LYS A 101 -7.13 -20.13 2.19
CA LYS A 101 -8.28 -20.99 1.83
C LYS A 101 -8.05 -21.83 0.57
N GLU A 102 -7.22 -21.33 -0.36
CA GLU A 102 -7.00 -21.95 -1.68
C GLU A 102 -5.78 -22.90 -1.73
N GLY A 103 -5.17 -23.23 -0.64
CA GLY A 103 -4.02 -24.16 -0.64
C GLY A 103 -3.04 -23.97 0.51
N GLY A 104 -3.37 -23.08 1.40
CA GLY A 104 -2.57 -22.76 2.56
C GLY A 104 -1.54 -21.67 2.34
N GLU A 105 -1.17 -21.03 3.42
CA GLU A 105 0.02 -20.21 3.48
C GLU A 105 1.20 -21.17 3.51
N GLY A 106 2.07 -21.09 2.50
CA GLY A 106 3.28 -21.93 2.42
C GLY A 106 4.19 -21.81 3.65
N ALA A 107 5.45 -22.21 3.53
CA ALA A 107 6.45 -22.04 4.58
C ALA A 107 6.57 -20.57 4.99
N THR A 108 6.84 -20.31 6.27
CA THR A 108 7.04 -18.95 6.75
C THR A 108 8.26 -18.31 6.08
N PRO A 109 8.32 -16.97 5.96
CA PRO A 109 9.47 -16.30 5.34
C PRO A 109 10.82 -16.72 5.95
N TYR A 110 10.89 -16.92 7.25
CA TYR A 110 12.13 -17.37 7.90
C TYR A 110 12.49 -18.81 7.55
N GLU A 111 11.52 -19.72 7.44
CA GLU A 111 11.77 -21.09 6.99
C GLU A 111 12.34 -21.12 5.58
N VAL A 112 11.78 -20.32 4.67
CA VAL A 112 12.29 -20.18 3.30
C VAL A 112 13.72 -19.64 3.28
N LEU A 113 14.00 -18.57 4.04
CA LEU A 113 15.33 -17.97 4.12
C LEU A 113 16.37 -18.91 4.73
N PHE A 114 16.03 -19.61 5.82
CA PHE A 114 16.94 -20.58 6.41
C PHE A 114 17.21 -21.75 5.49
N HIS A 115 16.19 -22.27 4.83
CA HIS A 115 16.38 -23.32 3.83
C HIS A 115 17.28 -22.85 2.69
N ALA A 116 17.02 -21.67 2.10
CA ALA A 116 17.83 -21.10 1.04
C ALA A 116 19.31 -20.94 1.45
N ALA A 117 19.55 -20.45 2.69
CA ALA A 117 20.89 -20.32 3.23
C ALA A 117 21.60 -21.68 3.36
N LEU A 118 20.91 -22.71 3.81
CA LEU A 118 21.46 -24.07 3.99
C LEU A 118 21.82 -24.74 2.65
N VAL A 119 21.04 -24.49 1.59
CA VAL A 119 21.31 -25.10 0.27
C VAL A 119 22.15 -24.18 -0.63
N GLY A 120 22.55 -23.00 -0.15
CA GLY A 120 23.35 -22.05 -0.92
C GLY A 120 22.58 -21.32 -2.03
N ASP A 121 21.25 -21.27 -1.93
CA ASP A 121 20.42 -20.51 -2.86
C ASP A 121 20.38 -19.03 -2.48
N SER A 122 20.97 -18.18 -3.31
CA SER A 122 21.03 -16.73 -3.06
C SER A 122 19.83 -15.95 -3.62
N THR A 123 18.89 -16.59 -4.30
CA THR A 123 17.77 -15.92 -4.98
C THR A 123 16.79 -15.27 -4.01
N GLU A 124 16.69 -15.81 -2.80
CA GLU A 124 15.83 -15.30 -1.73
C GLU A 124 16.45 -14.11 -0.96
N PHE A 125 17.71 -13.75 -1.25
CA PHE A 125 18.40 -12.69 -0.53
C PHE A 125 18.54 -11.44 -1.38
N THR A 126 18.31 -10.29 -0.73
CA THR A 126 18.53 -8.99 -1.37
C THR A 126 20.00 -8.79 -1.67
N ARG A 127 20.33 -8.42 -2.89
CA ARG A 127 21.71 -8.12 -3.31
C ARG A 127 22.20 -6.85 -2.63
N GLN A 128 23.49 -6.76 -2.39
CA GLN A 128 24.14 -5.60 -1.77
C GLN A 128 23.88 -4.31 -2.55
N ASP A 129 24.02 -4.34 -3.87
CA ASP A 129 23.78 -3.16 -4.71
C ASP A 129 22.33 -2.62 -4.58
N ASN A 130 21.34 -3.49 -4.43
CA ASN A 130 19.96 -3.08 -4.19
C ASN A 130 19.78 -2.40 -2.82
N VAL A 131 20.48 -2.90 -1.80
CA VAL A 131 20.46 -2.30 -0.46
C VAL A 131 21.09 -0.91 -0.50
N GLU A 132 22.28 -0.78 -1.09
CA GLU A 132 22.98 0.50 -1.23
C GLU A 132 22.16 1.53 -2.02
N GLU A 133 21.53 1.10 -3.11
CA GLU A 133 20.68 1.96 -3.92
C GLU A 133 19.41 2.39 -3.15
N SER A 134 18.82 1.53 -2.36
CA SER A 134 17.68 1.87 -1.50
C SER A 134 18.06 2.94 -0.48
N TRP A 135 19.24 2.84 0.13
CA TRP A 135 19.77 3.86 1.02
C TRP A 135 20.03 5.17 0.28
N ARG A 136 20.63 5.12 -0.90
CA ARG A 136 20.88 6.31 -1.72
C ARG A 136 19.59 7.09 -2.03
N ILE A 137 18.48 6.38 -2.29
CA ILE A 137 17.18 7.01 -2.58
C ILE A 137 16.63 7.73 -1.34
N ILE A 138 16.81 7.15 -0.16
CA ILE A 138 16.29 7.71 1.10
C ILE A 138 17.22 8.72 1.75
N GLN A 139 18.53 8.69 1.44
CA GLN A 139 19.55 9.52 2.05
C GLN A 139 19.20 11.03 2.10
N PRO A 140 18.63 11.65 1.06
CA PRO A 140 18.25 13.07 1.12
C PRO A 140 17.26 13.41 2.24
N LEU A 141 16.38 12.46 2.61
CA LEU A 141 15.44 12.64 3.72
C LEU A 141 16.14 12.50 5.09
N LEU A 142 17.21 11.73 5.16
CA LEU A 142 18.02 11.60 6.38
C LEU A 142 18.95 12.81 6.57
N ASP A 143 19.49 13.36 5.50
CA ASP A 143 20.38 14.52 5.53
C ASP A 143 19.62 15.82 5.85
N SER A 144 18.36 15.89 5.43
CA SER A 144 17.48 17.04 5.68
C SER A 144 16.07 16.54 6.07
N PRO A 145 15.92 16.02 7.30
CA PRO A 145 14.65 15.43 7.72
C PRO A 145 13.54 16.49 7.79
N PRO A 146 12.33 16.17 7.31
CA PRO A 146 11.19 17.06 7.47
C PRO A 146 10.80 17.19 8.95
N PRO A 147 10.01 18.21 9.30
CA PRO A 147 9.49 18.34 10.65
C PRO A 147 8.73 17.09 11.11
N VAL A 148 8.93 16.71 12.37
CA VAL A 148 8.18 15.59 12.98
C VAL A 148 6.81 16.09 13.42
N HIS A 149 5.76 15.44 12.93
CA HIS A 149 4.37 15.73 13.28
C HIS A 149 3.85 14.66 14.24
N PRO A 150 3.35 15.03 15.43
CA PRO A 150 2.79 14.06 16.37
C PRO A 150 1.46 13.51 15.86
N TYR A 151 1.18 12.25 16.18
CA TYR A 151 -0.10 11.62 15.88
C TYR A 151 -0.60 10.77 17.06
N ALA A 152 -1.91 10.61 17.17
CA ALA A 152 -2.52 9.83 18.23
C ALA A 152 -2.35 8.32 17.97
N LYS A 153 -2.14 7.55 19.04
CA LYS A 153 -2.20 6.09 18.99
C LYS A 153 -3.55 5.63 18.43
N GLY A 154 -3.53 4.69 17.50
CA GLY A 154 -4.73 4.17 16.85
C GLY A 154 -5.27 5.08 15.74
N SER A 155 -4.58 6.18 15.40
CA SER A 155 -4.87 6.98 14.22
C SER A 155 -4.06 6.51 13.00
N TRP A 156 -4.46 6.97 11.82
CA TRP A 156 -3.75 6.69 10.57
C TRP A 156 -2.53 7.60 10.32
N GLY A 157 -2.03 8.26 11.33
CA GLY A 157 -0.91 9.18 11.25
C GLY A 157 -1.34 10.65 11.36
N PRO A 158 -0.40 11.58 11.17
CA PRO A 158 -0.67 13.01 11.21
C PRO A 158 -1.41 13.46 9.95
N PRO A 159 -2.26 14.53 10.05
CA PRO A 159 -3.00 15.07 8.89
C PRO A 159 -2.13 15.52 7.72
N GLU A 160 -0.89 15.90 7.99
CA GLU A 160 0.09 16.28 6.97
C GLU A 160 0.39 15.12 6.00
N GLY A 161 0.33 13.88 6.48
CA GLY A 161 0.47 12.70 5.65
C GLY A 161 -0.64 12.54 4.60
N ASP A 162 -1.83 13.08 4.87
CA ASP A 162 -2.95 13.02 3.92
C ASP A 162 -2.78 14.00 2.76
N GLN A 163 -2.02 15.09 2.96
CA GLN A 163 -1.77 16.09 1.95
C GLN A 163 -0.99 15.53 0.74
N LEU A 164 -0.19 14.48 0.96
CA LEU A 164 0.54 13.82 -0.13
C LEU A 164 -0.38 13.27 -1.23
N LEU A 165 -1.61 12.88 -0.86
CA LEU A 165 -2.60 12.33 -1.77
C LEU A 165 -3.63 13.36 -2.23
N ALA A 166 -3.37 14.66 -2.05
CA ALA A 166 -4.22 15.71 -2.60
C ALA A 166 -4.36 15.54 -4.12
N GLY A 167 -5.59 15.43 -4.60
CA GLY A 167 -5.89 15.14 -6.01
C GLY A 167 -5.90 13.66 -6.41
N PHE A 168 -5.51 12.73 -5.53
CA PHE A 168 -5.48 11.28 -5.79
C PHE A 168 -6.57 10.49 -5.05
N GLY A 169 -7.49 11.16 -4.37
CA GLY A 169 -8.62 10.53 -3.68
C GLY A 169 -8.33 10.06 -2.24
N GLY A 170 -7.19 10.45 -1.69
CA GLY A 170 -6.82 10.14 -0.30
C GLY A 170 -6.35 8.70 -0.07
N TRP A 171 -5.91 8.41 1.15
CA TRP A 171 -5.57 7.07 1.59
C TRP A 171 -6.83 6.20 1.65
N ARG A 172 -6.69 4.98 1.17
CA ARG A 172 -7.75 3.99 1.28
C ARG A 172 -7.48 3.09 2.48
N GLY A 173 -8.56 2.69 3.17
CA GLY A 173 -8.44 1.71 4.26
C GLY A 173 -7.93 0.37 3.75
N PRO A 174 -7.17 -0.37 4.56
CA PRO A 174 -6.70 -1.71 4.17
C PRO A 174 -7.85 -2.71 4.12
N TRP A 175 -7.63 -3.77 3.35
CA TRP A 175 -8.52 -4.90 3.35
C TRP A 175 -8.36 -5.70 4.64
N VAL A 176 -9.23 -5.41 5.61
CA VAL A 176 -9.32 -6.16 6.86
C VAL A 176 -10.30 -7.33 6.66
N PRO A 177 -10.02 -8.54 7.14
CA PRO A 177 -10.99 -9.62 7.14
C PRO A 177 -12.25 -9.21 7.91
N GLU A 178 -13.42 -9.55 7.40
CA GLU A 178 -14.66 -9.38 8.16
C GLU A 178 -14.54 -10.23 9.42
N GLN A 179 -14.69 -9.60 10.57
CA GLN A 179 -14.77 -10.32 11.84
C GLN A 179 -16.10 -11.05 11.84
N GLY A 180 -16.05 -12.37 11.59
CA GLY A 180 -17.19 -13.26 11.69
C GLY A 180 -17.67 -13.47 13.13
#